data_0288bc772c522d69add9139d4de8f2a8
#
_entry.id   0288bc772c522d69add9139d4de8f2a8
#
_cell.length_a   1.000
_cell.length_b   1.000
_cell.length_c   1.000
_cell.angle_alpha   90.00
_cell.angle_beta   90.00
_cell.angle_gamma   90.00
#
_symmetry.space_group_name_H-M   'P 1'
#
loop_
_entity.id
_entity.type
_entity.pdbx_description
1 polymer ?
#
loop_
_entity_poly.entity_id
_entity_poly.type
_entity_poly.pdbx_seq_one_letter_code
_entity_poly.pdbx_strand_id
1 'polypeptide(L)'
;VFLLRQMQLYLVDCQFPDIDNQIAAYKQFVELWENGEMSKQDNFDGFEMLFRVHAPGEGRVVILCNAKSDKELFMHFAPWRAQFGIDMETTPVISCQNVVDYHKDLFEKMS
;
A
#
# COMPACT_ATOMS: atom_id res chain seq x y z
N VAL A 1 13.89 -12.70 8.34
CA VAL A 1 13.86 -11.90 9.57
C VAL A 1 14.58 -10.57 9.37
N PHE A 2 15.79 -10.62 8.87
CA PHE A 2 16.53 -9.40 8.57
C PHE A 2 15.86 -8.55 7.52
N LEU A 3 15.35 -9.18 6.47
CA LEU A 3 14.69 -8.47 5.37
C LEU A 3 13.47 -7.72 5.85
N LEU A 4 12.67 -8.33 6.73
CA LEU A 4 11.47 -7.70 7.29
C LEU A 4 11.80 -6.44 8.09
N ARG A 5 12.93 -6.42 8.77
CA ARG A 5 13.35 -5.25 9.54
C ARG A 5 13.76 -4.08 8.68
N GLN A 6 14.10 -4.35 7.41
CA GLN A 6 14.51 -3.32 6.46
C GLN A 6 13.35 -2.78 5.64
N MET A 7 12.17 -3.36 5.80
CA MET A 7 10.99 -2.89 5.11
C MET A 7 10.37 -1.70 5.82
N GLN A 8 9.86 -0.78 5.05
CA GLN A 8 9.16 0.40 5.53
C GLN A 8 7.66 0.17 5.40
N LEU A 9 6.92 0.56 6.43
CA LEU A 9 5.46 0.50 6.42
C LEU A 9 4.90 1.76 5.77
N TYR A 10 3.92 1.59 4.88
CA TYR A 10 3.29 2.70 4.16
C TYR A 10 1.77 2.62 4.24
N LEU A 11 1.15 3.77 4.43
CA LEU A 11 -0.28 3.92 4.23
C LEU A 11 -0.48 4.53 2.85
N VAL A 12 -1.29 3.88 2.01
CA VAL A 12 -1.55 4.34 0.65
C VAL A 12 -3.04 4.66 0.53
N ASP A 13 -3.34 5.90 0.23
CA ASP A 13 -4.72 6.36 0.04
C ASP A 13 -4.94 6.56 -1.46
N CYS A 14 -5.90 5.82 -2.01
CA CYS A 14 -6.15 5.81 -3.44
C CYS A 14 -7.51 6.45 -3.74
N GLN A 15 -7.56 7.28 -4.77
CA GLN A 15 -8.79 7.92 -5.21
C GLN A 15 -8.96 7.72 -6.71
N PHE A 16 -10.10 7.17 -7.13
CA PHE A 16 -10.43 7.05 -8.55
C PHE A 16 -10.78 8.41 -9.15
N PRO A 17 -10.39 8.67 -10.41
CA PRO A 17 -10.67 9.97 -11.03
C PRO A 17 -12.13 10.12 -11.44
N ASP A 18 -12.80 9.01 -11.76
CA ASP A 18 -14.19 9.00 -12.22
C ASP A 18 -14.76 7.59 -12.10
N ILE A 19 -16.08 7.49 -12.33
CA ILE A 19 -16.81 6.23 -12.21
C ILE A 19 -16.42 5.24 -13.30
N ASP A 20 -16.18 5.71 -14.52
CA ASP A 20 -15.83 4.80 -15.63
C ASP A 20 -14.52 4.07 -15.35
N ASN A 21 -13.52 4.79 -14.88
CA ASN A 21 -12.25 4.17 -14.51
C ASN A 21 -12.38 3.28 -13.28
N GLN A 22 -13.22 3.67 -12.32
CA GLN A 22 -13.49 2.83 -11.15
C GLN A 22 -14.10 1.49 -11.57
N ILE A 23 -15.11 1.51 -12.44
CA ILE A 23 -15.75 0.29 -12.92
C ILE A 23 -14.75 -0.59 -13.65
N ALA A 24 -13.95 0.00 -14.55
CA ALA A 24 -12.95 -0.74 -15.31
C ALA A 24 -11.91 -1.39 -14.37
N ALA A 25 -11.47 -0.65 -13.36
CA ALA A 25 -10.50 -1.15 -12.38
C ALA A 25 -11.06 -2.32 -11.58
N TYR A 26 -12.32 -2.22 -11.15
CA TYR A 26 -12.93 -3.31 -10.37
C TYR A 26 -13.24 -4.53 -11.22
N LYS A 27 -13.52 -4.37 -12.51
CA LYS A 27 -13.62 -5.53 -13.41
C LYS A 27 -12.31 -6.31 -13.44
N GLN A 28 -11.20 -5.59 -13.58
CA GLN A 28 -9.87 -6.23 -13.56
C GLN A 28 -9.56 -6.82 -12.18
N PHE A 29 -9.93 -6.12 -11.12
CA PHE A 29 -9.71 -6.59 -9.77
C PHE A 29 -10.42 -7.93 -9.50
N VAL A 30 -11.69 -8.02 -9.88
CA VAL A 30 -12.48 -9.25 -9.73
C VAL A 30 -11.81 -10.41 -10.46
N GLU A 31 -11.41 -10.19 -11.70
CA GLU A 31 -10.76 -11.20 -12.52
C GLU A 31 -9.46 -11.69 -11.88
N LEU A 32 -8.61 -10.77 -11.46
CA LEU A 32 -7.33 -11.11 -10.83
C LEU A 32 -7.51 -11.78 -9.48
N TRP A 33 -8.51 -11.37 -8.73
CA TRP A 33 -8.82 -11.97 -7.45
C TRP A 33 -9.26 -13.43 -7.61
N GLU A 34 -10.16 -13.66 -8.54
CA GLU A 34 -10.73 -15.00 -8.74
C GLU A 34 -9.76 -15.99 -9.35
N ASN A 35 -8.83 -15.52 -10.19
CA ASN A 35 -7.83 -16.41 -10.79
C ASN A 35 -6.54 -16.57 -9.98
N GLY A 36 -6.46 -15.92 -8.80
CA GLY A 36 -5.32 -16.03 -7.91
C GLY A 36 -4.14 -15.12 -8.25
N GLU A 37 -4.20 -14.34 -9.31
CA GLU A 37 -3.11 -13.46 -9.71
C GLU A 37 -2.94 -12.27 -8.77
N MET A 38 -4.03 -11.81 -8.14
CA MET A 38 -3.95 -10.69 -7.20
C MET A 38 -3.02 -11.00 -6.03
N SER A 39 -3.07 -12.23 -5.54
CA SER A 39 -2.19 -12.66 -4.45
C SER A 39 -0.72 -12.52 -4.80
N LYS A 40 -0.36 -12.76 -6.05
CA LYS A 40 1.03 -12.61 -6.53
C LYS A 40 1.42 -11.14 -6.66
N GLN A 41 0.49 -10.29 -7.07
CA GLN A 41 0.73 -8.86 -7.13
C GLN A 41 0.89 -8.24 -5.75
N ASP A 42 0.17 -8.78 -4.78
CA ASP A 42 0.15 -8.27 -3.42
C ASP A 42 1.33 -8.76 -2.58
N ASN A 43 2.04 -9.79 -3.03
CA ASN A 43 3.15 -10.37 -2.27
C ASN A 43 4.25 -10.81 -3.22
N PHE A 44 5.33 -10.06 -3.25
CA PHE A 44 6.52 -10.40 -4.03
C PHE A 44 7.76 -9.96 -3.26
N ASP A 45 8.94 -10.27 -3.78
CA ASP A 45 10.17 -9.95 -3.09
C ASP A 45 10.30 -8.46 -2.79
N GLY A 46 10.31 -8.13 -1.52
CA GLY A 46 10.43 -6.75 -1.06
C GLY A 46 9.10 -6.00 -0.92
N PHE A 47 7.96 -6.69 -1.10
CA PHE A 47 6.64 -6.09 -0.96
C PHE A 47 5.64 -7.03 -0.30
N GLU A 48 4.88 -6.51 0.66
CA GLU A 48 3.85 -7.27 1.36
C GLU A 48 2.61 -6.41 1.57
N MET A 49 1.48 -6.87 1.06
CA MET A 49 0.19 -6.24 1.31
C MET A 49 -0.34 -6.71 2.66
N LEU A 50 -0.52 -5.79 3.59
CA LEU A 50 -1.06 -6.13 4.91
C LEU A 50 -2.58 -6.09 4.92
N PHE A 51 -3.16 -5.01 4.41
CA PHE A 51 -4.60 -4.97 4.18
C PHE A 51 -4.93 -4.00 3.06
N ARG A 52 -6.10 -4.20 2.48
CA ARG A 52 -6.70 -3.29 1.52
C ARG A 52 -8.19 -3.27 1.80
N VAL A 53 -8.74 -2.08 1.99
CA VAL A 53 -10.17 -1.89 2.23
C VAL A 53 -10.71 -0.90 1.22
N HIS A 54 -11.97 -1.02 0.89
CA HIS A 54 -12.60 -0.29 -0.20
C HIS A 54 -13.79 0.50 0.29
N ALA A 55 -13.90 1.73 -0.19
CA ALA A 55 -15.09 2.55 -0.02
C ALA A 55 -15.63 2.87 -1.43
N PRO A 56 -16.33 1.91 -2.09
CA PRO A 56 -16.71 2.07 -3.49
C PRO A 56 -17.65 3.26 -3.72
N GLY A 57 -18.48 3.58 -2.74
CA GLY A 57 -19.38 4.73 -2.84
C GLY A 57 -18.66 6.07 -2.92
N GLU A 58 -17.39 6.11 -2.52
CA GLU A 58 -16.56 7.31 -2.56
C GLU A 58 -15.41 7.19 -3.55
N GLY A 59 -15.33 6.08 -4.26
CA GLY A 59 -14.22 5.83 -5.18
C GLY A 59 -12.87 5.77 -4.50
N ARG A 60 -12.82 5.27 -3.28
CA ARG A 60 -11.63 5.32 -2.43
C ARG A 60 -11.18 3.92 -2.02
N VAL A 61 -9.86 3.73 -1.97
CA VAL A 61 -9.25 2.50 -1.48
C VAL A 61 -8.13 2.89 -0.50
N VAL A 62 -8.06 2.22 0.64
CA VAL A 62 -7.02 2.46 1.63
C VAL A 62 -6.22 1.18 1.83
N ILE A 63 -4.90 1.31 1.78
CA ILE A 63 -3.99 0.18 1.82
C ILE A 63 -2.95 0.41 2.91
N LEU A 64 -2.59 -0.66 3.61
CA LEU A 64 -1.41 -0.69 4.47
C LEU A 64 -0.49 -1.77 3.92
N CYS A 65 0.76 -1.42 3.65
CA CYS A 65 1.71 -2.35 3.06
C CYS A 65 3.12 -2.10 3.57
N ASN A 66 3.96 -3.12 3.44
CA ASN A 66 5.39 -3.03 3.65
C ASN A 66 6.10 -3.04 2.32
N ALA A 67 7.11 -2.19 2.16
CA ALA A 67 7.94 -2.17 0.97
C ALA A 67 9.40 -1.95 1.34
N LYS A 68 10.27 -2.64 0.64
CA LYS A 68 11.71 -2.54 0.84
C LYS A 68 12.24 -1.17 0.39
N SER A 69 11.69 -0.64 -0.68
CA SER A 69 12.10 0.66 -1.22
C SER A 69 10.98 1.24 -2.10
N ASP A 70 11.20 2.46 -2.57
CA ASP A 70 10.28 3.14 -3.49
C ASP A 70 10.05 2.33 -4.78
N LYS A 71 11.04 1.56 -5.20
CA LYS A 71 10.91 0.73 -6.40
C LYS A 71 9.80 -0.30 -6.25
N GLU A 72 9.73 -0.99 -5.11
CA GLU A 72 8.71 -2.00 -4.87
C GLU A 72 7.33 -1.37 -4.78
N LEU A 73 7.21 -0.20 -4.16
CA LEU A 73 5.95 0.55 -4.17
C LEU A 73 5.52 0.87 -5.60
N PHE A 74 6.45 1.40 -6.39
CA PHE A 74 6.18 1.74 -7.78
C PHE A 74 5.73 0.52 -8.57
N MET A 75 6.42 -0.60 -8.42
CA MET A 75 6.11 -1.81 -9.16
C MET A 75 4.71 -2.34 -8.85
N HIS A 76 4.23 -2.17 -7.62
CA HIS A 76 2.87 -2.59 -7.28
C HIS A 76 1.82 -1.60 -7.80
N PHE A 77 2.04 -0.31 -7.63
CA PHE A 77 0.99 0.69 -7.82
C PHE A 77 0.98 1.35 -9.20
N ALA A 78 2.13 1.47 -9.86
CA ALA A 78 2.21 2.15 -11.15
C ALA A 78 1.33 1.55 -12.24
N PRO A 79 1.20 0.22 -12.38
CA PRO A 79 0.31 -0.34 -13.40
C PRO A 79 -1.16 0.09 -13.22
N TRP A 80 -1.63 0.13 -11.98
CA TRP A 80 -2.99 0.55 -11.67
C TRP A 80 -3.20 2.04 -11.94
N ARG A 81 -2.23 2.85 -11.55
CA ARG A 81 -2.28 4.28 -11.85
C ARG A 81 -2.26 4.55 -13.35
N ALA A 82 -1.38 3.87 -14.07
CA ALA A 82 -1.23 4.05 -15.52
C ALA A 82 -2.49 3.65 -16.28
N GLN A 83 -3.15 2.56 -15.86
CA GLN A 83 -4.34 2.07 -16.53
C GLN A 83 -5.60 2.86 -16.20
N PHE A 84 -5.76 3.27 -14.95
CA PHE A 84 -7.04 3.79 -14.48
C PHE A 84 -6.98 5.21 -13.93
N GLY A 85 -5.82 5.84 -13.99
CA GLY A 85 -5.67 7.22 -13.52
C GLY A 85 -5.91 7.39 -12.03
N ILE A 86 -5.68 6.34 -11.25
CA ILE A 86 -5.89 6.38 -9.80
C ILE A 86 -4.86 7.31 -9.16
N ASP A 87 -5.33 8.27 -8.37
CA ASP A 87 -4.48 9.13 -7.60
C ASP A 87 -4.10 8.41 -6.31
N MET A 88 -2.80 8.32 -6.04
CA MET A 88 -2.29 7.56 -4.90
C MET A 88 -1.38 8.43 -4.04
N GLU A 89 -1.73 8.53 -2.76
CA GLU A 89 -0.96 9.28 -1.80
C GLU A 89 -0.32 8.29 -0.83
N THR A 90 1.01 8.22 -0.83
CA THR A 90 1.76 7.29 0.01
C THR A 90 2.37 8.04 1.18
N THR A 91 2.16 7.51 2.40
CA THR A 91 2.67 8.11 3.62
C THR A 91 3.46 7.06 4.39
N PRO A 92 4.75 7.30 4.68
CA PRO A 92 5.49 6.41 5.58
C PRO A 92 4.87 6.48 6.96
N VAL A 93 4.64 5.32 7.56
CA VAL A 93 4.04 5.22 8.90
C VAL A 93 4.84 4.23 9.72
N ILE A 94 4.62 4.25 11.03
CA ILE A 94 5.31 3.33 11.95
C ILE A 94 4.29 2.67 12.86
N SER A 95 4.68 1.52 13.41
CA SER A 95 3.84 0.76 14.33
C SER A 95 3.79 1.43 15.71
N CYS A 96 2.84 1.01 16.53
CA CYS A 96 2.78 1.46 17.93
C CYS A 96 4.06 1.12 18.68
N GLN A 97 4.62 -0.07 18.46
CA GLN A 97 5.87 -0.45 19.11
C GLN A 97 7.02 0.46 18.69
N ASN A 98 7.12 0.78 17.40
CA ASN A 98 8.15 1.70 16.92
C ASN A 98 7.97 3.10 17.48
N VAL A 99 6.73 3.57 17.61
CA VAL A 99 6.45 4.87 18.25
C VAL A 99 6.99 4.89 19.67
N VAL A 100 6.75 3.84 20.41
CA VAL A 100 7.26 3.72 21.79
C VAL A 100 8.79 3.74 21.81
N ASP A 101 9.39 2.90 20.98
CA ASP A 101 10.86 2.75 20.96
C ASP A 101 11.55 4.06 20.52
N TYR A 102 11.03 4.68 19.48
CA TYR A 102 11.61 5.92 18.94
C TYR A 102 11.48 7.07 19.94
N HIS A 103 10.35 7.12 20.66
CA HIS A 103 10.16 8.18 21.67
C HIS A 103 11.04 7.98 22.89
N LYS A 104 11.28 6.73 23.29
CA LYS A 104 12.24 6.47 24.35
C LYS A 104 13.63 7.00 23.99
N ASP A 105 14.06 6.71 22.75
CA ASP A 105 15.35 7.19 22.26
C ASP A 105 15.38 8.70 22.17
N LEU A 106 14.30 9.31 21.68
CA LEU A 106 14.19 10.76 21.57
C LEU A 106 14.27 11.43 22.94
N PHE A 107 13.51 10.92 23.91
CA PHE A 107 13.48 11.51 25.25
C PHE A 107 14.82 11.37 25.95
N GLU A 108 15.49 10.28 25.76
CA GLU A 108 16.86 10.07 26.28
C GLU A 108 17.82 11.11 25.72
N LYS A 109 17.71 11.37 24.40
CA LYS A 109 18.53 12.38 23.72
C LYS A 109 18.26 13.79 24.23
N MET A 110 17.02 14.07 24.60
CA MET A 110 16.59 15.39 25.04
C MET A 110 16.90 15.70 26.50
N SER A 111 17.23 14.70 27.28
CA SER A 111 17.49 14.88 28.71
C SER A 111 18.93 15.28 29.03
#